data_4622d8e1be6e94026881fd5d1cb30418
#
_entry.id   4622d8e1be6e94026881fd5d1cb30418
#
_cell.length_a   1.000
_cell.length_b   1.000
_cell.length_c   1.000
_cell.angle_alpha   90.00
_cell.angle_beta   90.00
_cell.angle_gamma   90.00
#
_symmetry.space_group_name_H-M   'P 1'
#
loop_
_entity.id
_entity.type
_entity.pdbx_description
1 polymer ?
#
loop_
_entity_poly.entity_id
_entity_poly.type
_entity_poly.pdbx_seq_one_letter_code
_entity_poly.pdbx_strand_id
1 'polypeptide(L)'
;MNDIHTPQQRHANMAAIHGKDTKPEVVVRKWLWGHGYRYRLNHPRLPGKPDIVMRKYRTCIFVNGCFWHGHYIHLPFDDLPFTIESSECCKIPKTNRDFWVAKIQRNQERDARVQHELAAMGWHPITIWECELKPAQREIACHHTQQDISAGP
;
A
#
# COMPACT_ATOMS: atom_id res chain seq x y z
N MET A 1 21.91 -11.16 -6.50
CA MET A 1 20.96 -12.24 -6.78
C MET A 1 20.80 -12.39 -8.28
N ASN A 2 21.12 -13.53 -8.81
CA ASN A 2 20.96 -13.76 -10.24
C ASN A 2 19.47 -13.96 -10.56
N ASP A 3 19.00 -13.24 -11.56
CA ASP A 3 17.65 -13.41 -12.06
C ASP A 3 17.57 -14.69 -12.89
N ILE A 4 16.80 -15.66 -12.40
CA ILE A 4 16.65 -16.98 -13.05
C ILE A 4 15.59 -16.95 -14.16
N HIS A 5 14.89 -15.83 -14.33
CA HIS A 5 13.82 -15.72 -15.31
C HIS A 5 14.31 -15.16 -16.65
N THR A 6 13.74 -15.67 -17.73
CA THR A 6 13.93 -15.09 -19.07
C THR A 6 13.17 -13.75 -19.14
N PRO A 7 13.51 -12.87 -20.13
CA PRO A 7 12.72 -11.65 -20.34
C PRO A 7 11.21 -11.91 -20.53
N GLN A 8 10.86 -12.99 -21.22
CA GLN A 8 9.47 -13.36 -21.43
C GLN A 8 8.79 -13.82 -20.13
N GLN A 9 9.51 -14.59 -19.30
CA GLN A 9 9.01 -15.01 -18.00
C GLN A 9 8.82 -13.82 -17.07
N ARG A 10 9.76 -12.87 -17.06
CA ARG A 10 9.62 -11.65 -16.28
C ARG A 10 8.39 -10.85 -16.70
N HIS A 11 8.17 -10.71 -18.01
CA HIS A 11 7.01 -10.00 -18.53
C HIS A 11 5.72 -10.70 -18.10
N ALA A 12 5.65 -12.02 -18.23
CA ALA A 12 4.48 -12.80 -17.80
C ALA A 12 4.24 -12.70 -16.29
N ASN A 13 5.31 -12.75 -15.48
CA ASN A 13 5.20 -12.59 -14.03
C ASN A 13 4.69 -11.21 -13.65
N MET A 14 5.19 -10.16 -14.30
CA MET A 14 4.71 -8.80 -14.05
C MET A 14 3.26 -8.60 -14.48
N ALA A 15 2.86 -9.20 -15.60
CA ALA A 15 1.48 -9.16 -16.07
C ALA A 15 0.53 -9.93 -15.14
N ALA A 16 1.02 -10.95 -14.45
CA ALA A 16 0.25 -11.72 -13.48
C ALA A 16 0.11 -11.02 -12.13
N ILE A 17 0.90 -9.98 -11.86
CA ILE A 17 0.76 -9.17 -10.65
C ILE A 17 -0.42 -8.21 -10.86
N HIS A 18 -1.53 -8.53 -10.23
CA HIS A 18 -2.73 -7.73 -10.32
C HIS A 18 -2.67 -6.53 -9.37
N GLY A 19 -3.13 -5.37 -9.83
CA GLY A 19 -3.28 -4.19 -8.98
C GLY A 19 -4.45 -4.29 -8.01
N LYS A 20 -5.15 -5.42 -7.98
CA LYS A 20 -6.31 -5.68 -7.13
C LYS A 20 -6.39 -7.17 -6.77
N ASP A 21 -7.18 -7.47 -5.76
CA ASP A 21 -7.43 -8.84 -5.26
C ASP A 21 -6.18 -9.56 -4.80
N THR A 22 -5.20 -8.81 -4.27
CA THR A 22 -4.01 -9.41 -3.66
C THR A 22 -4.37 -10.12 -2.35
N LYS A 23 -3.50 -11.04 -1.91
CA LYS A 23 -3.73 -11.73 -0.63
C LYS A 23 -3.92 -10.78 0.55
N PRO A 24 -3.07 -9.74 0.74
CA PRO A 24 -3.29 -8.78 1.82
C PRO A 24 -4.63 -8.07 1.75
N GLU A 25 -5.04 -7.64 0.55
CA GLU A 25 -6.35 -7.01 0.36
C GLU A 25 -7.49 -7.93 0.78
N VAL A 26 -7.43 -9.20 0.36
CA VAL A 26 -8.45 -10.20 0.69
C VAL A 26 -8.54 -10.42 2.20
N VAL A 27 -7.40 -10.46 2.90
CA VAL A 27 -7.37 -10.60 4.36
C VAL A 27 -8.12 -9.45 5.02
N VAL A 28 -7.83 -8.21 4.62
CA VAL A 28 -8.45 -7.02 5.20
C VAL A 28 -9.97 -7.00 4.95
N ARG A 29 -10.37 -7.22 3.71
CA ARG A 29 -11.81 -7.14 3.39
C ARG A 29 -12.64 -8.26 4.00
N LYS A 30 -12.09 -9.46 4.15
CA LYS A 30 -12.77 -10.55 4.88
C LYS A 30 -12.94 -10.23 6.36
N TRP A 31 -11.90 -9.67 6.96
CA TRP A 31 -11.97 -9.26 8.36
C TRP A 31 -13.03 -8.17 8.56
N LEU A 32 -13.03 -7.16 7.71
CA LEU A 32 -14.00 -6.07 7.77
C LEU A 32 -15.44 -6.58 7.58
N TRP A 33 -15.65 -7.44 6.58
CA TRP A 33 -16.98 -8.01 6.32
C TRP A 33 -17.48 -8.81 7.54
N GLY A 34 -16.61 -9.63 8.12
CA GLY A 34 -16.94 -10.42 9.30
C GLY A 34 -17.26 -9.59 10.55
N HIS A 35 -16.80 -8.33 10.56
CA HIS A 35 -17.08 -7.39 11.67
C HIS A 35 -18.20 -6.41 11.34
N GLY A 36 -18.97 -6.68 10.30
CA GLY A 36 -20.18 -5.91 9.98
C GLY A 36 -19.98 -4.72 9.06
N TYR A 37 -18.76 -4.49 8.58
CA TYR A 37 -18.51 -3.41 7.63
C TYR A 37 -18.93 -3.78 6.22
N ARG A 38 -19.44 -2.79 5.49
CA ARG A 38 -19.80 -2.94 4.07
C ARG A 38 -19.04 -1.88 3.27
N TYR A 39 -18.59 -2.26 2.08
CA TYR A 39 -17.65 -1.46 1.30
C TYR A 39 -17.78 -1.74 -0.18
N ARG A 40 -17.16 -0.86 -0.97
CA ARG A 40 -16.91 -1.05 -2.39
C ARG A 40 -15.43 -1.24 -2.62
N LEU A 41 -15.07 -1.96 -3.69
CA LEU A 41 -13.69 -2.28 -4.03
C LEU A 41 -13.22 -1.44 -5.20
N ASN A 42 -11.93 -1.03 -5.16
CA ASN A 42 -11.21 -0.44 -6.29
C ASN A 42 -11.98 0.69 -6.98
N HIS A 43 -12.44 1.66 -6.19
CA HIS A 43 -13.30 2.75 -6.68
C HIS A 43 -12.56 3.61 -7.72
N PRO A 44 -12.99 3.61 -9.01
CA PRO A 44 -12.21 4.22 -10.09
C PRO A 44 -12.24 5.76 -10.10
N ARG A 45 -13.18 6.37 -9.39
CA ARG A 45 -13.40 7.83 -9.40
C ARG A 45 -12.69 8.56 -8.27
N LEU A 46 -12.19 7.84 -7.28
CA LEU A 46 -11.43 8.47 -6.20
C LEU A 46 -9.94 8.52 -6.54
N PRO A 47 -9.23 9.58 -6.10
CA PRO A 47 -7.78 9.64 -6.29
C PRO A 47 -7.09 8.38 -5.78
N GLY A 48 -6.16 7.84 -6.56
CA GLY A 48 -5.39 6.65 -6.21
C GLY A 48 -6.14 5.33 -6.28
N LYS A 49 -7.42 5.33 -6.62
CA LYS A 49 -8.27 4.13 -6.69
C LYS A 49 -8.13 3.26 -5.41
N PRO A 50 -8.61 3.75 -4.26
CA PRO A 50 -8.48 3.01 -3.01
C PRO A 50 -8.98 1.57 -3.14
N ASP A 51 -8.31 0.64 -2.48
CA ASP A 51 -8.68 -0.77 -2.54
C ASP A 51 -10.04 -1.04 -1.90
N ILE A 52 -10.35 -0.32 -0.82
CA ILE A 52 -11.60 -0.47 -0.08
C ILE A 52 -12.17 0.92 0.21
N VAL A 53 -13.45 1.12 -0.07
CA VAL A 53 -14.15 2.38 0.17
C VAL A 53 -15.40 2.16 1.00
N MET A 54 -15.47 2.81 2.15
CA MET A 54 -16.62 2.75 3.06
C MET A 54 -17.28 4.12 3.10
N ARG A 55 -18.33 4.30 2.29
CA ARG A 55 -19.02 5.59 2.16
C ARG A 55 -19.67 6.05 3.46
N LYS A 56 -20.23 5.12 4.22
CA LYS A 56 -20.89 5.42 5.50
C LYS A 56 -19.93 6.13 6.47
N TYR A 57 -18.66 5.76 6.43
CA TYR A 57 -17.63 6.28 7.33
C TYR A 57 -16.75 7.34 6.69
N ARG A 58 -16.98 7.66 5.41
CA ARG A 58 -16.12 8.57 4.64
C ARG A 58 -14.65 8.14 4.71
N THR A 59 -14.42 6.85 4.68
CA THR A 59 -13.11 6.25 4.86
C THR A 59 -12.75 5.39 3.66
N CYS A 60 -11.49 5.47 3.26
CA CYS A 60 -10.92 4.61 2.23
C CYS A 60 -9.62 3.98 2.71
N ILE A 61 -9.37 2.76 2.27
CA ILE A 61 -8.22 1.98 2.72
C ILE A 61 -7.37 1.60 1.52
N PHE A 62 -6.07 1.84 1.66
CA PHE A 62 -5.05 1.36 0.75
C PHE A 62 -4.30 0.22 1.43
N VAL A 63 -4.19 -0.91 0.76
CA VAL A 63 -3.39 -2.03 1.23
C VAL A 63 -2.12 -2.06 0.39
N ASN A 64 -1.03 -1.54 0.94
CA ASN A 64 0.20 -1.28 0.21
C ASN A 64 1.21 -2.42 0.34
N GLY A 65 1.77 -2.84 -0.80
CA GLY A 65 2.95 -3.69 -0.82
C GLY A 65 4.18 -2.91 -0.35
N CYS A 66 4.93 -3.48 0.58
CA CYS A 66 6.04 -2.78 1.21
C CYS A 66 7.13 -2.37 0.20
N PHE A 67 7.47 -3.25 -0.72
CA PHE A 67 8.50 -2.99 -1.72
C PHE A 67 8.09 -1.86 -2.67
N TRP A 68 6.90 -1.95 -3.26
CA TRP A 68 6.46 -1.01 -4.29
C TRP A 68 6.24 0.41 -3.76
N HIS A 69 5.88 0.53 -2.49
CA HIS A 69 5.58 1.81 -1.85
C HIS A 69 6.69 2.28 -0.91
N GLY A 70 7.81 1.56 -0.85
CA GLY A 70 8.98 1.97 -0.09
C GLY A 70 8.74 2.08 1.41
N HIS A 71 8.11 1.09 2.01
CA HIS A 71 7.80 1.10 3.44
C HIS A 71 9.07 1.22 4.27
N TYR A 72 9.14 2.25 5.13
CA TYR A 72 10.32 2.63 5.94
C TYR A 72 11.54 3.07 5.12
N ILE A 73 11.37 3.39 3.85
CA ILE A 73 12.44 3.91 3.01
C ILE A 73 12.38 5.44 3.00
N HIS A 74 13.50 6.09 3.29
CA HIS A 74 13.65 7.53 3.19
C HIS A 74 14.71 7.85 2.16
N LEU A 75 14.33 8.53 1.11
CA LEU A 75 15.19 8.85 -0.01
C LEU A 75 15.64 10.31 0.01
N PRO A 76 16.68 10.69 -0.78
CA PRO A 76 17.33 12.00 -0.63
C PRO A 76 16.46 13.24 -0.88
N PHE A 77 15.27 13.07 -1.44
CA PHE A 77 14.37 14.20 -1.67
C PHE A 77 13.57 14.61 -0.43
N ASP A 78 13.54 13.76 0.60
CA ASP A 78 12.93 14.11 1.88
C ASP A 78 13.86 15.08 2.62
N ASP A 79 13.30 16.07 3.29
CA ASP A 79 14.07 17.05 4.09
C ASP A 79 14.70 16.45 5.33
N LEU A 80 14.90 15.14 5.36
CA LEU A 80 15.53 14.45 6.46
C LEU A 80 17.05 14.44 6.30
N PRO A 81 17.79 14.58 7.41
CA PRO A 81 19.26 14.62 7.36
C PRO A 81 19.88 13.26 7.09
N PHE A 82 19.10 12.23 6.84
CA PHE A 82 19.59 10.88 6.58
C PHE A 82 18.72 10.18 5.55
N THR A 83 19.30 9.17 4.89
CA THR A 83 18.57 8.28 3.98
C THR A 83 18.48 6.89 4.58
N ILE A 84 17.33 6.23 4.38
CA ILE A 84 17.14 4.81 4.72
C ILE A 84 16.82 4.10 3.40
N GLU A 85 17.75 3.30 2.92
CA GLU A 85 17.65 2.62 1.63
C GLU A 85 17.20 1.17 1.74
N SER A 86 17.02 0.68 2.96
CA SER A 86 16.65 -0.71 3.18
C SER A 86 15.97 -0.83 4.54
N SER A 87 14.90 -1.61 4.58
CA SER A 87 14.19 -1.97 5.79
C SER A 87 13.97 -3.48 5.81
N GLU A 88 13.44 -4.01 6.90
CA GLU A 88 13.16 -5.44 7.01
C GLU A 88 12.21 -5.93 5.92
N CYS A 89 11.19 -5.13 5.59
CA CYS A 89 10.15 -5.49 4.62
C CYS A 89 10.37 -4.91 3.22
N CYS A 90 11.32 -4.02 3.03
CA CYS A 90 11.61 -3.39 1.74
C CYS A 90 13.10 -3.25 1.53
N LYS A 91 13.64 -4.00 0.58
CA LYS A 91 15.06 -3.97 0.23
C LYS A 91 15.21 -3.61 -1.24
N ILE A 92 15.86 -2.47 -1.49
CA ILE A 92 16.11 -2.02 -2.86
C ILE A 92 17.18 -2.92 -3.49
N PRO A 93 16.90 -3.54 -4.66
CA PRO A 93 17.88 -4.38 -5.34
C PRO A 93 19.15 -3.59 -5.70
N LYS A 94 20.31 -4.23 -5.59
CA LYS A 94 21.58 -3.64 -6.01
C LYS A 94 21.70 -3.52 -7.51
N THR A 95 21.12 -4.48 -8.25
CA THR A 95 21.04 -4.46 -9.71
C THR A 95 19.97 -3.47 -10.14
N ASN A 96 20.32 -2.56 -11.08
CA ASN A 96 19.44 -1.49 -11.54
C ASN A 96 18.92 -0.61 -10.38
N ARG A 97 19.79 -0.35 -9.42
CA ARG A 97 19.46 0.39 -8.22
C ARG A 97 18.82 1.76 -8.53
N ASP A 98 19.40 2.51 -9.46
CA ASP A 98 18.89 3.83 -9.82
C ASP A 98 17.47 3.78 -10.39
N PHE A 99 17.17 2.76 -11.19
CA PHE A 99 15.81 2.52 -11.70
C PHE A 99 14.82 2.29 -10.56
N TRP A 100 15.17 1.42 -9.61
CA TRP A 100 14.28 1.09 -8.49
C TRP A 100 14.10 2.25 -7.53
N VAL A 101 15.17 2.97 -7.22
CA VAL A 101 15.11 4.18 -6.39
C VAL A 101 14.16 5.20 -7.01
N ALA A 102 14.33 5.50 -8.30
CA ALA A 102 13.46 6.45 -9.00
C ALA A 102 12.00 6.00 -9.01
N LYS A 103 11.75 4.71 -9.21
CA LYS A 103 10.39 4.17 -9.22
C LYS A 103 9.73 4.26 -7.84
N ILE A 104 10.44 3.90 -6.79
CA ILE A 104 9.93 3.98 -5.42
C ILE A 104 9.67 5.43 -5.03
N GLN A 105 10.56 6.36 -5.40
CA GLN A 105 10.36 7.78 -5.16
C GLN A 105 9.06 8.28 -5.78
N ARG A 106 8.84 7.96 -7.06
CA ARG A 106 7.60 8.36 -7.75
C ARG A 106 6.36 7.78 -7.08
N ASN A 107 6.43 6.54 -6.62
CA ASN A 107 5.33 5.90 -5.92
C ASN A 107 5.04 6.59 -4.59
N GLN A 108 6.08 6.91 -3.81
CA GLN A 108 5.93 7.62 -2.53
C GLN A 108 5.35 9.03 -2.71
N GLU A 109 5.84 9.77 -3.72
CA GLU A 109 5.32 11.11 -4.03
C GLU A 109 3.85 11.04 -4.44
N ARG A 110 3.49 10.07 -5.28
CA ARG A 110 2.11 9.86 -5.69
C ARG A 110 1.22 9.50 -4.50
N ASP A 111 1.69 8.60 -3.63
CA ASP A 111 0.94 8.19 -2.44
C ASP A 111 0.67 9.38 -1.53
N ALA A 112 1.66 10.22 -1.29
CA ALA A 112 1.50 11.43 -0.48
C ALA A 112 0.49 12.40 -1.10
N ARG A 113 0.58 12.62 -2.41
CA ARG A 113 -0.36 13.49 -3.14
C ARG A 113 -1.78 12.95 -3.06
N VAL A 114 -1.97 11.65 -3.30
CA VAL A 114 -3.28 11.00 -3.25
C VAL A 114 -3.92 11.14 -1.87
N GLN A 115 -3.14 10.92 -0.81
CA GLN A 115 -3.62 11.08 0.56
C GLN A 115 -4.08 12.51 0.84
N HIS A 116 -3.32 13.48 0.35
CA HIS A 116 -3.64 14.89 0.49
C HIS A 116 -4.94 15.25 -0.25
N GLU A 117 -5.07 14.77 -1.49
CA GLU A 117 -6.27 15.01 -2.30
C GLU A 117 -7.52 14.39 -1.66
N LEU A 118 -7.43 13.18 -1.14
CA LEU A 118 -8.54 12.51 -0.47
C LEU A 118 -8.95 13.25 0.80
N ALA A 119 -7.98 13.66 1.61
CA ALA A 119 -8.27 14.44 2.82
C ALA A 119 -8.97 15.76 2.48
N ALA A 120 -8.53 16.45 1.42
CA ALA A 120 -9.15 17.68 0.95
C ALA A 120 -10.59 17.47 0.47
N MET A 121 -10.93 16.26 0.01
CA MET A 121 -12.29 15.90 -0.40
C MET A 121 -13.17 15.46 0.78
N GLY A 122 -12.66 15.47 2.00
CA GLY A 122 -13.39 15.03 3.19
C GLY A 122 -13.35 13.54 3.46
N TRP A 123 -12.44 12.82 2.80
CA TRP A 123 -12.21 11.40 3.05
C TRP A 123 -11.13 11.19 4.09
N HIS A 124 -11.21 10.07 4.79
CA HIS A 124 -10.18 9.62 5.72
C HIS A 124 -9.41 8.46 5.09
N PRO A 125 -8.22 8.71 4.50
CA PRO A 125 -7.42 7.65 3.92
C PRO A 125 -6.64 6.90 5.00
N ILE A 126 -6.71 5.59 4.96
CA ILE A 126 -5.97 4.70 5.86
C ILE A 126 -5.06 3.83 5.02
N THR A 127 -3.82 3.68 5.43
CA THR A 127 -2.86 2.79 4.77
C THR A 127 -2.56 1.60 5.68
N ILE A 128 -2.71 0.40 5.14
CA ILE A 128 -2.30 -0.83 5.79
C ILE A 128 -1.19 -1.45 4.95
N TRP A 129 -0.11 -1.86 5.59
CA TRP A 129 1.04 -2.44 4.92
C TRP A 129 0.98 -3.96 4.94
N GLU A 130 1.42 -4.61 3.87
CA GLU A 130 1.36 -6.06 3.78
C GLU A 130 2.13 -6.76 4.90
N CYS A 131 3.24 -6.15 5.40
CA CYS A 131 4.01 -6.74 6.50
C CYS A 131 3.21 -6.80 7.81
N GLU A 132 2.21 -5.92 7.96
CA GLU A 132 1.32 -5.92 9.13
C GLU A 132 0.27 -7.03 9.05
N LEU A 133 0.08 -7.63 7.89
CA LEU A 133 -0.97 -8.61 7.63
C LEU A 133 -0.47 -10.06 7.66
N LYS A 134 0.75 -10.28 8.11
CA LYS A 134 1.27 -11.63 8.37
C LYS A 134 0.41 -12.31 9.44
N PRO A 135 0.27 -13.66 9.40
CA PRO A 135 -0.64 -14.36 10.31
C PRO A 135 -0.53 -14.00 11.79
N ALA A 136 0.70 -13.77 12.29
CA ALA A 136 0.93 -13.43 13.69
C ALA A 136 0.51 -12.00 14.08
N GLN A 137 0.34 -11.11 13.09
CA GLN A 137 0.15 -9.66 13.32
C GLN A 137 -1.15 -9.10 12.78
N ARG A 138 -1.81 -9.83 11.87
CA ARG A 138 -2.98 -9.31 11.13
C ARG A 138 -4.14 -8.90 12.02
N GLU A 139 -4.38 -9.63 13.11
CA GLU A 139 -5.48 -9.33 14.02
C GLU A 139 -5.26 -7.97 14.68
N ILE A 140 -4.05 -7.68 15.14
CA ILE A 140 -3.68 -6.41 15.75
C ILE A 140 -3.83 -5.27 14.72
N ALA A 141 -3.31 -5.48 13.51
CA ALA A 141 -3.39 -4.48 12.44
C ALA A 141 -4.85 -4.15 12.09
N CYS A 142 -5.69 -5.16 11.98
CA CYS A 142 -7.11 -4.97 11.67
C CYS A 142 -7.86 -4.27 12.79
N HIS A 143 -7.55 -4.56 14.05
CA HIS A 143 -8.12 -3.84 15.19
C HIS A 143 -7.71 -2.37 15.20
N HIS A 144 -6.44 -2.05 14.90
CA HIS A 144 -6.01 -0.67 14.75
C HIS A 144 -6.76 0.05 13.63
N THR A 145 -6.96 -0.63 12.51
CA THR A 145 -7.76 -0.11 11.39
C THR A 145 -9.18 0.19 11.82
N GLN A 146 -9.79 -0.68 12.60
CA GLN A 146 -11.13 -0.47 13.14
C GLN A 146 -11.20 0.77 14.01
N GLN A 147 -10.21 0.98 14.88
CA GLN A 147 -10.11 2.19 15.69
C GLN A 147 -9.98 3.45 14.83
N ASP A 148 -9.18 3.40 13.77
CA ASP A 148 -9.02 4.52 12.84
C ASP A 148 -10.31 4.84 12.10
N ILE A 149 -11.07 3.83 11.68
CA ILE A 149 -12.38 4.02 11.05
C ILE A 149 -13.33 4.72 12.01
N SER A 150 -13.35 4.30 13.26
CA SER A 150 -14.23 4.88 14.29
C SER A 150 -13.86 6.31 14.64
N ALA A 151 -12.57 6.67 14.54
CA ALA A 151 -12.10 8.03 14.78
C ALA A 151 -12.60 9.03 13.71
N GLY A 152 -12.83 8.54 12.48
CA GLY A 152 -13.32 9.33 11.37
C GLY A 152 -12.28 10.29 10.77
N PRO A 153 -12.71 11.08 9.79
CA PRO A 153 -11.85 12.06 9.15
C PRO A 153 -11.38 13.16 10.11
#